data_4bb82ee62100b1bf296de59a28144574
#
_entry.id   4bb82ee62100b1bf296de59a28144574
#
_cell.length_a   1.000
_cell.length_b   1.000
_cell.length_c   1.000
_cell.angle_alpha   90.00
_cell.angle_beta   90.00
_cell.angle_gamma   90.00
#
_symmetry.space_group_name_H-M   'P 1'
#
loop_
_entity.id
_entity.type
_entity.pdbx_description
1 polymer ?
#
loop_
_entity_poly.entity_id
_entity_poly.type
_entity_poly.pdbx_seq_one_letter_code
_entity_poly.pdbx_strand_id
1 'polypeptide(L)'
;MNSTIAKLADEFEKMEKTIASQKKMIETLMPTGYVDTDTVKLHLNSVYGVMFGSRPSPKRCKLEDCSWDEINMYSSFGLADKMFEVGDTKKFRLADGSYLTARIIGFNHDYASDGSLVHITFETVETLDGDIPMNEKPTNEGGWDASYLRAKLNGNFFEKQLPADLKAVIKPVVKMTAKSKNEVRVSSVDKLFVLSEQEVFGRKIYSCGYEGKWYEWYKRENTSYGKCKQNGERDWRWERSPHSGDTTSFRSVDTNGSADGDNASVSCGVSFGFCI
;
A
#
# COMPACT_ATOMS: atom_id res chain seq x y z
N MET A 1 -15.04 38.96 -27.67
CA MET A 1 -15.76 38.64 -26.43
C MET A 1 -16.65 37.40 -26.54
N ASN A 2 -17.36 37.18 -27.66
CA ASN A 2 -18.26 36.03 -27.82
C ASN A 2 -17.60 34.64 -27.92
N SER A 3 -16.35 34.50 -28.38
CA SER A 3 -15.73 33.17 -28.55
C SER A 3 -15.24 32.56 -27.24
N THR A 4 -14.88 33.38 -26.28
CA THR A 4 -14.44 32.92 -24.95
C THR A 4 -15.62 32.47 -24.09
N ILE A 5 -16.74 33.18 -24.19
CA ILE A 5 -18.00 32.80 -23.49
C ILE A 5 -18.55 31.50 -24.05
N ALA A 6 -18.52 31.32 -25.38
CA ALA A 6 -18.97 30.08 -26.02
C ALA A 6 -18.10 28.86 -25.62
N LYS A 7 -16.77 29.02 -25.52
CA LYS A 7 -15.87 27.97 -25.05
C LYS A 7 -16.11 27.62 -23.58
N LEU A 8 -16.33 28.62 -22.73
CA LEU A 8 -16.67 28.41 -21.32
C LEU A 8 -18.01 27.68 -21.15
N ALA A 9 -19.00 28.00 -21.98
CA ALA A 9 -20.30 27.30 -21.95
C ALA A 9 -20.18 25.83 -22.38
N ASP A 10 -19.37 25.54 -23.43
CA ASP A 10 -19.11 24.16 -23.86
C ASP A 10 -18.33 23.33 -22.81
N GLU A 11 -17.35 23.95 -22.15
CA GLU A 11 -16.64 23.32 -21.03
C GLU A 11 -17.56 23.08 -19.83
N PHE A 12 -18.47 23.99 -19.54
CA PHE A 12 -19.47 23.85 -18.49
C PHE A 12 -20.43 22.68 -18.76
N GLU A 13 -20.94 22.56 -19.99
CA GLU A 13 -21.82 21.47 -20.40
C GLU A 13 -21.10 20.11 -20.34
N LYS A 14 -19.83 20.04 -20.73
CA LYS A 14 -18.99 18.81 -20.59
C LYS A 14 -18.80 18.42 -19.13
N MET A 15 -18.57 19.40 -18.25
CA MET A 15 -18.44 19.16 -16.82
C MET A 15 -19.75 18.68 -16.18
N GLU A 16 -20.90 19.26 -16.55
CA GLU A 16 -22.20 18.81 -16.07
C GLU A 16 -22.47 17.36 -16.46
N LYS A 17 -22.15 16.96 -17.71
CA LYS A 17 -22.26 15.58 -18.18
C LYS A 17 -21.33 14.63 -17.40
N THR A 18 -20.12 15.07 -17.08
CA THR A 18 -19.16 14.30 -16.29
C THR A 18 -19.66 14.11 -14.85
N ILE A 19 -20.17 15.17 -14.22
CA ILE A 19 -20.75 15.13 -12.87
C ILE A 19 -21.98 14.21 -12.83
N ALA A 20 -22.86 14.29 -13.85
CA ALA A 20 -24.03 13.43 -13.93
C ALA A 20 -23.64 11.93 -14.10
N SER A 21 -22.61 11.66 -14.92
CA SER A 21 -22.06 10.31 -15.10
C SER A 21 -21.44 9.77 -13.82
N GLN A 22 -20.67 10.59 -13.11
CA GLN A 22 -20.06 10.22 -11.81
C GLN A 22 -21.13 10.01 -10.74
N LYS A 23 -22.16 10.86 -10.68
CA LYS A 23 -23.29 10.69 -9.77
C LYS A 23 -24.00 9.36 -10.03
N LYS A 24 -24.25 9.01 -11.30
CA LYS A 24 -24.87 7.74 -11.68
C LYS A 24 -23.99 6.55 -11.32
N MET A 25 -22.66 6.68 -11.45
CA MET A 25 -21.70 5.65 -11.03
C MET A 25 -21.71 5.48 -9.52
N ILE A 26 -21.71 6.57 -8.75
CA ILE A 26 -21.84 6.56 -7.28
C ILE A 26 -23.15 5.87 -6.88
N GLU A 27 -24.26 6.22 -7.48
CA GLU A 27 -25.58 5.60 -7.22
C GLU A 27 -25.62 4.11 -7.56
N THR A 28 -24.83 3.67 -8.55
CA THR A 28 -24.75 2.26 -8.99
C THR A 28 -23.80 1.44 -8.11
N LEU A 29 -22.78 2.07 -7.54
CA LEU A 29 -21.77 1.42 -6.68
C LEU A 29 -22.16 1.39 -5.20
N MET A 30 -23.23 2.11 -4.81
CA MET A 30 -23.74 2.09 -3.45
C MET A 30 -24.81 1.00 -3.29
N PRO A 31 -24.53 -0.04 -2.49
CA PRO A 31 -25.60 -0.88 -1.98
C PRO A 31 -26.52 0.02 -1.15
N THR A 32 -27.81 -0.03 -1.44
CA THR A 32 -28.86 0.73 -0.74
C THR A 32 -28.71 0.61 0.78
N GLY A 33 -28.26 1.68 1.45
CA GLY A 33 -28.41 1.84 2.88
C GLY A 33 -27.23 2.37 3.70
N TYR A 34 -26.06 2.71 3.15
CA TYR A 34 -24.89 3.00 4.00
C TYR A 34 -24.02 4.21 3.57
N VAL A 35 -24.56 5.21 2.93
CA VAL A 35 -23.82 6.47 2.78
C VAL A 35 -24.71 7.64 3.19
N ASP A 36 -24.29 8.30 4.25
CA ASP A 36 -24.85 9.56 4.71
C ASP A 36 -24.76 10.60 3.57
N THR A 37 -25.90 11.19 3.26
CA THR A 37 -26.04 12.25 2.24
C THR A 37 -25.11 13.45 2.50
N ASP A 38 -24.68 13.68 3.73
CA ASP A 38 -23.78 14.77 4.08
C ASP A 38 -22.32 14.43 3.72
N THR A 39 -21.90 13.18 3.83
CA THR A 39 -20.59 12.69 3.35
C THR A 39 -20.50 12.82 1.83
N VAL A 40 -21.56 12.48 1.08
CA VAL A 40 -21.60 12.66 -0.39
C VAL A 40 -21.58 14.15 -0.76
N LYS A 41 -22.30 15.00 -0.06
CA LYS A 41 -22.28 16.46 -0.27
C LYS A 41 -20.92 17.06 0.05
N LEU A 42 -20.26 16.62 1.12
CA LEU A 42 -18.92 17.05 1.48
C LEU A 42 -17.92 16.67 0.36
N HIS A 43 -18.08 15.49 -0.19
CA HIS A 43 -17.23 14.97 -1.26
C HIS A 43 -17.44 15.70 -2.59
N LEU A 44 -18.70 15.88 -3.01
CA LEU A 44 -19.04 16.67 -4.19
C LEU A 44 -18.57 18.12 -4.05
N ASN A 45 -18.67 18.72 -2.85
CA ASN A 45 -18.17 20.05 -2.57
C ASN A 45 -16.64 20.13 -2.60
N SER A 46 -15.94 19.06 -2.20
CA SER A 46 -14.49 18.92 -2.30
C SER A 46 -14.03 18.84 -3.76
N VAL A 47 -14.65 18.00 -4.58
CA VAL A 47 -14.38 17.89 -6.02
C VAL A 47 -14.68 19.21 -6.74
N TYR A 48 -15.78 19.87 -6.41
CA TYR A 48 -16.12 21.19 -6.96
C TYR A 48 -15.10 22.27 -6.57
N GLY A 49 -14.63 22.26 -5.32
CA GLY A 49 -13.61 23.20 -4.85
C GLY A 49 -12.26 23.03 -5.54
N VAL A 50 -11.85 21.82 -5.86
CA VAL A 50 -10.61 21.52 -6.60
C VAL A 50 -10.74 21.94 -8.06
N MET A 51 -11.91 21.77 -8.68
CA MET A 51 -12.13 22.11 -10.09
C MET A 51 -12.26 23.62 -10.36
N PHE A 52 -12.82 24.40 -9.44
CA PHE A 52 -13.20 25.81 -9.68
C PHE A 52 -12.38 26.86 -8.92
N GLY A 53 -11.36 26.46 -8.15
CA GLY A 53 -10.38 27.35 -7.54
C GLY A 53 -10.92 28.40 -6.54
N SER A 54 -12.17 28.28 -6.08
CA SER A 54 -12.87 29.32 -5.33
C SER A 54 -13.27 28.94 -3.89
N ARG A 55 -12.82 27.77 -3.38
CA ARG A 55 -13.09 27.39 -1.98
C ARG A 55 -11.80 27.00 -1.26
N PRO A 56 -11.71 27.23 0.06
CA PRO A 56 -10.57 26.74 0.83
C PRO A 56 -10.40 25.25 0.58
N SER A 57 -9.17 24.82 0.44
CA SER A 57 -8.79 23.40 0.33
C SER A 57 -9.60 22.60 1.37
N PRO A 58 -10.13 21.42 1.01
CA PRO A 58 -10.84 20.60 1.97
C PRO A 58 -9.96 20.44 3.20
N LYS A 59 -10.54 20.66 4.39
CA LYS A 59 -9.79 20.49 5.63
C LYS A 59 -9.33 19.05 5.65
N ARG A 60 -8.01 18.82 5.64
CA ARG A 60 -7.43 17.48 5.72
C ARG A 60 -8.01 16.77 6.94
N CYS A 61 -8.58 15.60 6.75
CA CYS A 61 -8.95 14.73 7.85
C CYS A 61 -7.71 13.97 8.32
N LYS A 62 -7.66 13.67 9.61
CA LYS A 62 -6.63 12.77 10.10
C LYS A 62 -6.95 11.36 9.61
N LEU A 63 -5.96 10.66 9.09
CA LEU A 63 -6.12 9.29 8.61
C LEU A 63 -6.70 8.35 9.69
N GLU A 64 -6.29 8.55 10.95
CA GLU A 64 -6.77 7.78 12.10
C GLU A 64 -8.29 7.89 12.31
N ASP A 65 -8.86 9.06 12.01
CA ASP A 65 -10.29 9.35 12.22
C ASP A 65 -11.18 8.85 11.05
N CYS A 66 -10.59 8.52 9.89
CA CYS A 66 -11.32 8.03 8.72
C CYS A 66 -11.59 6.53 8.82
N SER A 67 -12.74 6.05 8.39
CA SER A 67 -12.98 4.62 8.14
C SER A 67 -12.17 4.12 6.94
N TRP A 68 -12.01 2.78 6.81
CA TRP A 68 -11.35 2.20 5.63
C TRP A 68 -12.12 2.46 4.33
N ASP A 69 -13.45 2.53 4.41
CA ASP A 69 -14.31 2.86 3.27
C ASP A 69 -14.11 4.32 2.82
N GLU A 70 -13.99 5.29 3.74
CA GLU A 70 -13.67 6.67 3.40
C GLU A 70 -12.28 6.79 2.76
N ILE A 71 -11.29 6.08 3.30
CA ILE A 71 -9.93 6.05 2.72
C ILE A 71 -9.97 5.49 1.29
N ASN A 72 -10.70 4.38 1.08
CA ASN A 72 -10.88 3.79 -0.25
C ASN A 72 -11.63 4.72 -1.21
N MET A 73 -12.59 5.47 -0.71
CA MET A 73 -13.30 6.50 -1.48
C MET A 73 -12.33 7.57 -1.98
N TYR A 74 -11.51 8.16 -1.10
CA TYR A 74 -10.51 9.15 -1.49
C TYR A 74 -9.47 8.57 -2.47
N SER A 75 -9.05 7.32 -2.25
CA SER A 75 -8.18 6.59 -3.18
C SER A 75 -8.83 6.46 -4.56
N SER A 76 -10.04 5.94 -4.61
CA SER A 76 -10.76 5.66 -5.87
C SER A 76 -11.05 6.92 -6.71
N PHE A 77 -11.13 8.08 -6.08
CA PHE A 77 -11.29 9.37 -6.76
C PHE A 77 -9.95 10.07 -7.07
N GLY A 78 -8.81 9.46 -6.77
CA GLY A 78 -7.50 10.07 -6.96
C GLY A 78 -7.25 11.31 -6.08
N LEU A 79 -7.91 11.37 -4.92
CA LEU A 79 -7.81 12.49 -3.97
C LEU A 79 -6.96 12.17 -2.75
N ALA A 80 -6.43 10.97 -2.66
CA ALA A 80 -5.71 10.51 -1.48
C ALA A 80 -4.54 11.42 -1.09
N ASP A 81 -3.72 11.85 -2.03
CA ASP A 81 -2.59 12.76 -1.84
C ASP A 81 -2.97 14.21 -1.48
N LYS A 82 -4.26 14.57 -1.63
CA LYS A 82 -4.82 15.85 -1.18
C LYS A 82 -5.35 15.79 0.25
N MET A 83 -5.81 14.60 0.65
CA MET A 83 -6.43 14.37 1.95
C MET A 83 -5.43 13.94 3.01
N PHE A 84 -4.41 13.16 2.63
CA PHE A 84 -3.44 12.53 3.51
C PHE A 84 -2.00 12.90 3.13
N GLU A 85 -1.07 12.59 4.03
CA GLU A 85 0.36 12.74 3.80
C GLU A 85 1.08 11.40 3.95
N VAL A 86 2.21 11.26 3.23
CA VAL A 86 3.12 10.14 3.49
C VAL A 86 3.61 10.22 4.93
N GLY A 87 3.48 9.13 5.66
CA GLY A 87 3.77 9.07 7.09
C GLY A 87 2.55 9.10 7.99
N ASP A 88 1.37 9.50 7.48
CA ASP A 88 0.12 9.39 8.23
C ASP A 88 -0.14 7.93 8.61
N THR A 89 -0.72 7.74 9.80
CA THR A 89 -0.92 6.41 10.38
C THR A 89 -2.37 6.16 10.76
N LYS A 90 -2.75 4.88 10.72
CA LYS A 90 -4.04 4.38 11.19
C LYS A 90 -3.87 3.05 11.90
N LYS A 91 -4.38 2.98 13.14
CA LYS A 91 -4.36 1.76 13.93
C LYS A 91 -5.52 0.84 13.56
N PHE A 92 -5.27 -0.46 13.51
CA PHE A 92 -6.31 -1.48 13.28
C PHE A 92 -6.07 -2.71 14.14
N ARG A 93 -7.15 -3.45 14.41
CA ARG A 93 -7.13 -4.61 15.30
C ARG A 93 -7.17 -5.90 14.49
N LEU A 94 -6.29 -6.84 14.83
CA LEU A 94 -6.32 -8.20 14.31
C LEU A 94 -7.37 -9.07 15.04
N ALA A 95 -7.71 -10.22 14.45
CA ALA A 95 -8.70 -11.14 15.02
C ALA A 95 -8.25 -11.77 16.35
N ASP A 96 -6.93 -11.91 16.57
CA ASP A 96 -6.35 -12.36 17.84
C ASP A 96 -6.40 -11.31 18.96
N GLY A 97 -6.85 -10.10 18.64
CA GLY A 97 -6.98 -8.98 19.57
C GLY A 97 -5.80 -8.04 19.62
N SER A 98 -4.67 -8.38 18.99
CA SER A 98 -3.51 -7.50 18.86
C SER A 98 -3.78 -6.33 17.91
N TYR A 99 -2.90 -5.32 17.91
CA TYR A 99 -3.04 -4.13 17.09
C TYR A 99 -1.80 -3.93 16.21
N LEU A 100 -2.03 -3.50 15.00
CA LEU A 100 -1.00 -3.00 14.11
C LEU A 100 -1.32 -1.57 13.68
N THR A 101 -0.29 -0.84 13.31
CA THR A 101 -0.40 0.52 12.78
C THR A 101 -0.02 0.51 11.30
N ALA A 102 -0.97 0.81 10.42
CA ALA A 102 -0.70 1.07 9.02
C ALA A 102 -0.15 2.49 8.84
N ARG A 103 0.92 2.64 8.07
CA ARG A 103 1.52 3.92 7.67
C ARG A 103 1.46 4.08 6.18
N ILE A 104 1.05 5.24 5.67
CA ILE A 104 1.17 5.57 4.26
C ILE A 104 2.67 5.71 3.92
N ILE A 105 3.15 4.90 2.99
CA ILE A 105 4.54 4.92 2.52
C ILE A 105 4.72 5.52 1.13
N GLY A 106 3.64 5.66 0.38
CA GLY A 106 3.66 6.30 -0.94
C GLY A 106 2.28 6.44 -1.56
N PHE A 107 2.19 7.39 -2.49
CA PHE A 107 1.02 7.60 -3.32
C PHE A 107 1.36 7.28 -4.77
N ASN A 108 0.38 6.75 -5.52
CA ASN A 108 0.49 6.52 -6.96
C ASN A 108 1.74 5.69 -7.35
N HIS A 109 2.05 4.68 -6.56
CA HIS A 109 3.29 3.91 -6.67
C HIS A 109 3.08 2.52 -7.28
N ASP A 110 2.00 1.85 -6.92
CA ASP A 110 1.72 0.47 -7.27
C ASP A 110 0.63 0.35 -8.34
N TYR A 111 0.62 -0.79 -9.05
CA TYR A 111 -0.31 -1.06 -10.13
C TYR A 111 -1.02 -2.38 -9.90
N ALA A 112 -2.31 -2.42 -10.18
CA ALA A 112 -3.10 -3.65 -10.24
C ALA A 112 -2.73 -4.47 -11.49
N SER A 113 -3.22 -5.71 -11.55
CA SER A 113 -2.92 -6.64 -12.65
C SER A 113 -3.45 -6.20 -14.02
N ASP A 114 -4.45 -5.34 -14.06
CA ASP A 114 -5.00 -4.73 -15.28
C ASP A 114 -4.23 -3.47 -15.73
N GLY A 115 -3.17 -3.10 -15.00
CA GLY A 115 -2.35 -1.92 -15.24
C GLY A 115 -2.93 -0.62 -14.69
N SER A 116 -4.06 -0.66 -13.98
CA SER A 116 -4.60 0.51 -13.30
C SER A 116 -3.73 0.92 -12.11
N LEU A 117 -3.63 2.22 -11.89
CA LEU A 117 -2.88 2.77 -10.76
C LEU A 117 -3.65 2.56 -9.46
N VAL A 118 -2.97 2.12 -8.40
CA VAL A 118 -3.50 2.08 -7.04
C VAL A 118 -2.92 3.24 -6.25
N HIS A 119 -3.79 4.02 -5.60
CA HIS A 119 -3.40 5.37 -5.19
C HIS A 119 -2.72 5.45 -3.84
N ILE A 120 -2.95 4.51 -2.92
CA ILE A 120 -2.32 4.54 -1.59
C ILE A 120 -1.64 3.20 -1.32
N THR A 121 -0.37 3.27 -0.91
CA THR A 121 0.36 2.12 -0.38
C THR A 121 0.66 2.33 1.10
N PHE A 122 0.29 1.35 1.90
CA PHE A 122 0.56 1.25 3.33
C PHE A 122 1.64 0.21 3.61
N GLU A 123 2.32 0.37 4.75
CA GLU A 123 3.13 -0.65 5.39
C GLU A 123 2.86 -0.65 6.90
N THR A 124 2.89 -1.81 7.55
CA THR A 124 2.79 -1.87 9.02
C THR A 124 4.02 -1.24 9.67
N VAL A 125 3.79 -0.45 10.71
CA VAL A 125 4.86 0.18 11.50
C VAL A 125 5.59 -0.89 12.32
N GLU A 126 4.82 -1.76 12.94
CA GLU A 126 5.32 -2.88 13.75
C GLU A 126 5.46 -4.14 12.89
N THR A 127 6.30 -5.06 13.34
CA THR A 127 6.30 -6.44 12.87
C THR A 127 5.18 -7.24 13.54
N LEU A 128 4.76 -8.33 12.90
CA LEU A 128 3.80 -9.28 13.46
C LEU A 128 4.36 -9.91 14.75
N ASP A 129 3.46 -10.26 15.66
CA ASP A 129 3.84 -11.12 16.79
C ASP A 129 4.18 -12.52 16.29
N GLY A 130 5.37 -12.96 16.64
CA GLY A 130 5.93 -14.25 16.22
C GLY A 130 6.64 -14.17 14.86
N ASP A 131 7.89 -14.54 14.89
CA ASP A 131 8.77 -14.57 13.73
C ASP A 131 8.37 -15.70 12.77
N ILE A 132 8.45 -15.45 11.47
CA ILE A 132 8.01 -16.37 10.43
C ILE A 132 9.14 -16.56 9.42
N PRO A 133 9.47 -17.81 9.01
CA PRO A 133 10.48 -18.03 7.99
C PRO A 133 9.94 -17.59 6.61
N MET A 134 10.83 -17.17 5.74
CA MET A 134 10.50 -16.90 4.34
C MET A 134 10.09 -18.20 3.63
N ASN A 135 10.81 -19.29 3.90
CA ASN A 135 10.53 -20.64 3.41
C ASN A 135 10.79 -21.66 4.52
N GLU A 136 10.12 -22.83 4.45
CA GLU A 136 10.35 -23.94 5.38
C GLU A 136 11.71 -24.60 5.18
N LYS A 137 12.31 -24.44 4.01
CA LYS A 137 13.64 -24.96 3.64
C LYS A 137 14.61 -23.82 3.34
N PRO A 138 15.93 -24.06 3.49
CA PRO A 138 16.96 -23.09 3.18
C PRO A 138 17.12 -22.89 1.67
N THR A 139 16.14 -22.30 1.02
CA THR A 139 16.13 -22.05 -0.42
C THR A 139 15.42 -20.75 -0.75
N ASN A 140 15.96 -20.00 -1.70
CA ASN A 140 15.29 -18.84 -2.30
C ASN A 140 14.80 -19.14 -3.73
N GLU A 141 14.75 -20.41 -4.12
CA GLU A 141 14.26 -20.83 -5.43
C GLU A 141 12.78 -20.47 -5.60
N GLY A 142 12.45 -19.90 -6.76
CA GLY A 142 11.12 -19.37 -7.04
C GLY A 142 10.90 -17.94 -6.56
N GLY A 143 11.79 -17.39 -5.73
CA GLY A 143 11.68 -16.03 -5.18
C GLY A 143 10.47 -15.86 -4.28
N TRP A 144 10.01 -14.62 -4.16
CA TRP A 144 8.82 -14.28 -3.38
C TRP A 144 7.56 -15.00 -3.89
N ASP A 145 7.40 -15.14 -5.20
CA ASP A 145 6.20 -15.73 -5.80
C ASP A 145 5.92 -17.16 -5.29
N ALA A 146 6.97 -17.95 -5.06
CA ALA A 146 6.87 -19.32 -4.55
C ALA A 146 7.06 -19.43 -3.03
N SER A 147 7.26 -18.32 -2.30
CA SER A 147 7.61 -18.38 -0.88
C SER A 147 6.47 -18.81 0.04
N TYR A 148 6.83 -19.53 1.10
CA TYR A 148 5.91 -19.89 2.17
C TYR A 148 5.28 -18.67 2.84
N LEU A 149 6.09 -17.62 3.10
CA LEU A 149 5.62 -16.39 3.73
C LEU A 149 4.55 -15.71 2.89
N ARG A 150 4.74 -15.60 1.56
CA ARG A 150 3.73 -15.05 0.66
C ARG A 150 2.41 -15.83 0.72
N ALA A 151 2.50 -17.16 0.64
CA ALA A 151 1.32 -18.03 0.71
C ALA A 151 0.59 -17.88 2.04
N LYS A 152 1.32 -17.78 3.15
CA LYS A 152 0.77 -17.55 4.49
C LYS A 152 0.09 -16.18 4.60
N LEU A 153 0.73 -15.10 4.13
CA LEU A 153 0.18 -13.74 4.20
C LEU A 153 -1.08 -13.60 3.35
N ASN A 154 -1.06 -14.06 2.09
CA ASN A 154 -2.18 -13.90 1.16
C ASN A 154 -3.28 -14.98 1.33
N GLY A 155 -3.02 -15.99 2.12
CA GLY A 155 -3.98 -17.04 2.49
C GLY A 155 -4.55 -16.86 3.89
N ASN A 156 -4.10 -17.70 4.81
CA ASN A 156 -4.63 -17.78 6.17
C ASN A 156 -4.59 -16.45 6.94
N PHE A 157 -3.49 -15.68 6.83
CA PHE A 157 -3.36 -14.42 7.55
C PHE A 157 -4.37 -13.40 7.04
N PHE A 158 -4.42 -13.16 5.73
CA PHE A 158 -5.39 -12.24 5.13
C PHE A 158 -6.82 -12.62 5.50
N GLU A 159 -7.19 -13.89 5.36
CA GLU A 159 -8.58 -14.31 5.55
C GLU A 159 -9.02 -14.31 7.02
N LYS A 160 -8.14 -14.70 7.94
CA LYS A 160 -8.51 -14.95 9.34
C LYS A 160 -8.08 -13.86 10.31
N GLN A 161 -7.04 -13.08 10.01
CA GLN A 161 -6.50 -12.11 10.96
C GLN A 161 -6.94 -10.68 10.67
N LEU A 162 -7.04 -10.28 9.39
CA LEU A 162 -7.42 -8.91 9.06
C LEU A 162 -8.90 -8.63 9.34
N PRO A 163 -9.23 -7.42 9.82
CA PRO A 163 -10.62 -7.01 10.01
C PRO A 163 -11.37 -6.92 8.68
N ALA A 164 -12.67 -7.19 8.71
CA ALA A 164 -13.49 -7.34 7.51
C ALA A 164 -13.56 -6.06 6.66
N ASP A 165 -13.65 -4.91 7.30
CA ASP A 165 -13.68 -3.59 6.65
C ASP A 165 -12.37 -3.28 5.91
N LEU A 166 -11.22 -3.60 6.51
CA LEU A 166 -9.93 -3.46 5.84
C LEU A 166 -9.80 -4.43 4.66
N LYS A 167 -10.17 -5.71 4.84
CA LYS A 167 -10.14 -6.70 3.76
C LYS A 167 -10.96 -6.30 2.54
N ALA A 168 -12.10 -5.65 2.76
CA ALA A 168 -13.01 -5.24 1.70
C ALA A 168 -12.42 -4.20 0.75
N VAL A 169 -11.45 -3.39 1.21
CA VAL A 169 -10.88 -2.28 0.44
C VAL A 169 -9.48 -2.55 -0.11
N ILE A 170 -8.80 -3.59 0.38
CA ILE A 170 -7.45 -3.95 -0.11
C ILE A 170 -7.51 -4.40 -1.57
N LYS A 171 -6.72 -3.75 -2.41
CA LYS A 171 -6.58 -4.05 -3.84
C LYS A 171 -5.34 -4.91 -4.07
N PRO A 172 -5.46 -6.01 -4.84
CA PRO A 172 -4.30 -6.80 -5.23
C PRO A 172 -3.43 -6.02 -6.23
N VAL A 173 -2.11 -6.03 -6.00
CA VAL A 173 -1.13 -5.32 -6.82
C VAL A 173 -0.05 -6.25 -7.35
N VAL A 174 0.55 -5.86 -8.47
CA VAL A 174 1.65 -6.59 -9.10
C VAL A 174 2.95 -6.28 -8.39
N LYS A 175 3.66 -7.31 -7.94
CA LYS A 175 5.01 -7.20 -7.38
C LYS A 175 6.00 -7.98 -8.22
N MET A 176 7.10 -7.33 -8.56
CA MET A 176 8.21 -7.96 -9.28
C MET A 176 9.27 -8.46 -8.30
N THR A 177 9.80 -9.66 -8.56
CA THR A 177 10.85 -10.25 -7.74
C THR A 177 11.77 -11.11 -8.61
N ALA A 178 13.04 -11.21 -8.24
CA ALA A 178 13.95 -12.18 -8.85
C ALA A 178 13.52 -13.60 -8.51
N LYS A 179 13.73 -14.52 -9.43
CA LYS A 179 13.56 -15.95 -9.22
C LYS A 179 14.88 -16.58 -8.75
N SER A 180 15.18 -16.47 -7.47
CA SER A 180 16.48 -16.87 -6.90
C SER A 180 17.60 -15.89 -7.28
N LYS A 181 18.87 -16.32 -7.23
CA LYS A 181 20.08 -15.51 -7.52
C LYS A 181 20.25 -15.11 -8.97
N ASN A 182 19.43 -15.60 -9.87
CA ASN A 182 19.51 -15.25 -11.29
C ASN A 182 18.67 -14.00 -11.60
N GLU A 183 18.97 -13.35 -12.71
CA GLU A 183 18.31 -12.08 -13.10
C GLU A 183 16.89 -12.26 -13.68
N VAL A 184 16.37 -13.48 -13.72
CA VAL A 184 15.00 -13.75 -14.18
C VAL A 184 14.03 -13.14 -13.19
N ARG A 185 13.10 -12.32 -13.68
CA ARG A 185 12.04 -11.73 -12.89
C ARG A 185 10.75 -12.48 -13.08
N VAL A 186 10.03 -12.62 -11.98
CA VAL A 186 8.65 -13.10 -11.96
C VAL A 186 7.76 -12.03 -11.33
N SER A 187 6.52 -12.01 -11.72
CA SER A 187 5.50 -11.16 -11.11
C SER A 187 4.54 -12.00 -10.29
N SER A 188 4.20 -11.51 -9.13
CA SER A 188 3.08 -12.00 -8.33
C SER A 188 1.98 -10.95 -8.23
N VAL A 189 0.76 -11.41 -7.96
CA VAL A 189 -0.37 -10.53 -7.66
C VAL A 189 -0.71 -10.74 -6.20
N ASP A 190 -0.53 -9.70 -5.39
CA ASP A 190 -0.55 -9.80 -3.93
C ASP A 190 -1.49 -8.78 -3.30
N LYS A 191 -2.31 -9.23 -2.35
CA LYS A 191 -3.06 -8.36 -1.44
C LYS A 191 -2.16 -7.85 -0.32
N LEU A 192 -1.31 -8.74 0.21
CA LEU A 192 -0.29 -8.43 1.21
C LEU A 192 1.09 -8.83 0.68
N PHE A 193 2.08 -7.98 0.90
CA PHE A 193 3.46 -8.22 0.46
C PHE A 193 4.46 -7.66 1.46
N VAL A 194 5.68 -8.19 1.50
CA VAL A 194 6.80 -7.51 2.15
C VAL A 194 7.56 -6.69 1.10
N LEU A 195 8.19 -5.61 1.52
CA LEU A 195 8.90 -4.72 0.60
C LEU A 195 10.15 -5.41 0.04
N SER A 196 10.62 -4.98 -1.13
CA SER A 196 11.93 -5.38 -1.65
C SER A 196 13.04 -4.49 -1.11
N GLU A 197 14.29 -4.96 -1.19
CA GLU A 197 15.48 -4.17 -0.88
C GLU A 197 15.47 -2.83 -1.65
N GLN A 198 15.10 -2.85 -2.93
CA GLN A 198 15.06 -1.64 -3.75
C GLN A 198 13.93 -0.69 -3.35
N GLU A 199 12.80 -1.19 -2.90
CA GLU A 199 11.68 -0.36 -2.41
C GLU A 199 12.01 0.32 -1.09
N VAL A 200 12.89 -0.28 -0.26
CA VAL A 200 13.34 0.27 1.02
C VAL A 200 14.55 1.18 0.84
N PHE A 201 15.60 0.73 0.13
CA PHE A 201 16.89 1.45 0.08
C PHE A 201 17.08 2.29 -1.20
N GLY A 202 16.14 2.24 -2.15
CA GLY A 202 16.21 2.97 -3.42
C GLY A 202 17.20 2.40 -4.43
N ARG A 203 17.93 1.36 -4.07
CA ARG A 203 18.94 0.68 -4.89
C ARG A 203 19.07 -0.78 -4.53
N LYS A 204 19.62 -1.56 -5.42
CA LYS A 204 20.10 -2.89 -5.06
C LYS A 204 21.40 -2.77 -4.24
N ILE A 205 21.49 -3.51 -3.17
CA ILE A 205 22.70 -3.65 -2.34
C ILE A 205 23.21 -5.08 -2.50
N TYR A 206 22.39 -6.06 -2.18
CA TYR A 206 22.68 -7.48 -2.26
C TYR A 206 21.64 -8.29 -3.05
N SER A 207 20.53 -7.68 -3.44
CA SER A 207 19.52 -8.30 -4.30
C SER A 207 19.91 -8.25 -5.79
N CYS A 208 19.10 -8.87 -6.63
CA CYS A 208 19.28 -8.78 -8.09
C CYS A 208 18.81 -7.43 -8.68
N GLY A 209 18.06 -6.63 -7.96
CA GLY A 209 17.49 -5.34 -8.41
C GLY A 209 16.29 -5.50 -9.34
N TYR A 210 15.74 -4.39 -9.82
CA TYR A 210 14.51 -4.31 -10.64
C TYR A 210 13.27 -4.92 -9.97
N GLU A 211 13.18 -4.81 -8.65
CA GLU A 211 12.12 -5.38 -7.81
C GLU A 211 11.17 -4.32 -7.26
N GLY A 212 11.05 -3.20 -7.91
CA GLY A 212 10.20 -2.08 -7.53
C GLY A 212 10.96 -0.75 -7.53
N LYS A 213 10.25 0.30 -7.15
CA LYS A 213 10.79 1.65 -7.03
C LYS A 213 10.88 2.01 -5.56
N TRP A 214 11.75 2.95 -5.22
CA TRP A 214 11.93 3.47 -3.86
C TRP A 214 10.65 4.16 -3.37
N TYR A 215 10.10 3.75 -2.24
CA TYR A 215 8.92 4.39 -1.64
C TYR A 215 9.24 5.76 -1.06
N GLU A 216 8.31 6.66 -1.14
CA GLU A 216 8.47 8.06 -0.72
C GLU A 216 8.78 8.17 0.76
N TRP A 217 8.18 7.35 1.63
CA TRP A 217 8.49 7.30 3.05
C TRP A 217 9.99 7.10 3.30
N TYR A 218 10.62 6.19 2.59
CA TYR A 218 12.04 5.85 2.77
C TYR A 218 13.01 6.83 2.09
N LYS A 219 12.52 7.81 1.32
CA LYS A 219 13.33 8.91 0.79
C LYS A 219 13.51 10.06 1.77
N ARG A 220 12.72 10.09 2.86
CA ARG A 220 12.76 11.18 3.84
C ARG A 220 14.02 11.10 4.68
N GLU A 221 14.58 12.26 4.97
CA GLU A 221 15.68 12.38 5.93
C GLU A 221 15.25 11.88 7.31
N ASN A 222 16.18 11.24 8.01
CA ASN A 222 15.97 10.69 9.36
C ASN A 222 14.90 9.60 9.48
N THR A 223 14.48 8.98 8.37
CA THR A 223 13.57 7.83 8.42
C THR A 223 14.33 6.61 8.98
N SER A 224 13.78 5.99 10.02
CA SER A 224 14.28 4.69 10.48
C SER A 224 13.80 3.59 9.53
N TYR A 225 14.74 2.80 9.01
CA TYR A 225 14.42 1.59 8.23
C TYR A 225 14.15 0.39 9.13
N GLY A 226 14.70 0.40 10.36
CA GLY A 226 14.44 -0.62 11.37
C GLY A 226 12.99 -0.60 11.85
N LYS A 227 12.51 -1.75 12.27
CA LYS A 227 11.18 -1.95 12.84
C LYS A 227 11.28 -2.39 14.28
N CYS A 228 10.15 -2.36 14.98
CA CYS A 228 10.00 -2.92 16.31
C CYS A 228 8.78 -3.84 16.36
N LYS A 229 8.81 -4.78 17.27
CA LYS A 229 7.63 -5.53 17.70
C LYS A 229 6.65 -4.60 18.43
N GLN A 230 5.43 -5.05 18.67
CA GLN A 230 4.43 -4.27 19.40
C GLN A 230 4.88 -3.91 20.84
N ASN A 231 5.74 -4.73 21.44
CA ASN A 231 6.32 -4.47 22.77
C ASN A 231 7.47 -3.43 22.75
N GLY A 232 7.84 -2.89 21.59
CA GLY A 232 8.89 -1.91 21.40
C GLY A 232 10.30 -2.49 21.23
N GLU A 233 10.47 -3.81 21.30
CA GLU A 233 11.77 -4.44 21.01
C GLU A 233 12.09 -4.30 19.52
N ARG A 234 13.35 -3.95 19.21
CA ARG A 234 13.82 -3.88 17.84
C ARG A 234 13.82 -5.27 17.22
N ASP A 235 13.41 -5.32 15.95
CA ASP A 235 13.22 -6.55 15.23
C ASP A 235 13.89 -6.53 13.86
N TRP A 236 14.38 -7.67 13.42
CA TRP A 236 14.75 -7.93 12.05
C TRP A 236 13.48 -8.14 11.25
N ARG A 237 13.48 -7.77 9.97
CA ARG A 237 12.34 -8.00 9.12
C ARG A 237 12.73 -8.47 7.74
N TRP A 238 11.94 -9.36 7.19
CA TRP A 238 12.10 -9.83 5.83
C TRP A 238 11.87 -8.73 4.79
N GLU A 239 12.67 -8.80 3.73
CA GLU A 239 12.37 -8.22 2.43
C GLU A 239 12.12 -9.36 1.42
N ARG A 240 11.27 -9.11 0.39
CA ARG A 240 10.93 -10.16 -0.59
C ARG A 240 12.05 -10.50 -1.57
N SER A 241 13.11 -9.74 -1.59
CA SER A 241 14.24 -9.89 -2.51
C SER A 241 15.09 -11.13 -2.17
N PRO A 242 15.28 -12.08 -3.09
CA PRO A 242 16.31 -13.11 -2.94
C PRO A 242 17.70 -12.49 -2.94
N HIS A 243 18.65 -13.12 -2.23
CA HIS A 243 20.04 -12.75 -2.26
C HIS A 243 20.66 -13.08 -3.62
N SER A 244 21.40 -12.14 -4.22
CA SER A 244 22.02 -12.34 -5.56
C SER A 244 23.24 -13.24 -5.56
N GLY A 245 23.84 -13.47 -4.40
CA GLY A 245 25.09 -14.24 -4.24
C GLY A 245 24.89 -15.71 -3.91
N ASP A 246 23.72 -16.11 -3.42
CA ASP A 246 23.45 -17.50 -3.03
C ASP A 246 22.03 -17.95 -3.38
N THR A 247 21.73 -19.23 -3.12
CA THR A 247 20.43 -19.85 -3.40
C THR A 247 19.61 -20.15 -2.15
N THR A 248 20.07 -19.71 -0.99
CA THR A 248 19.48 -20.09 0.31
C THR A 248 18.87 -18.92 1.07
N SER A 249 19.27 -17.68 0.74
CA SER A 249 18.96 -16.51 1.57
C SER A 249 18.03 -15.51 0.86
N PHE A 250 17.22 -14.84 1.66
CA PHE A 250 16.51 -13.63 1.29
C PHE A 250 17.11 -12.41 2.00
N ARG A 251 16.76 -11.24 1.49
CA ARG A 251 17.17 -9.99 2.10
C ARG A 251 16.35 -9.71 3.34
N SER A 252 16.93 -8.94 4.24
CA SER A 252 16.28 -8.44 5.45
C SER A 252 16.79 -7.04 5.79
N VAL A 253 16.09 -6.37 6.68
CA VAL A 253 16.55 -5.17 7.36
C VAL A 253 16.87 -5.55 8.80
N ASP A 254 18.08 -5.21 9.26
CA ASP A 254 18.49 -5.52 10.62
C ASP A 254 17.85 -4.59 11.67
N THR A 255 18.09 -4.86 12.94
CA THR A 255 17.58 -4.07 14.07
C THR A 255 18.02 -2.60 14.05
N ASN A 256 19.11 -2.27 13.36
CA ASN A 256 19.63 -0.91 13.22
C ASN A 256 19.10 -0.20 11.95
N GLY A 257 18.41 -0.93 11.09
CA GLY A 257 17.90 -0.42 9.82
C GLY A 257 18.86 -0.58 8.65
N SER A 258 19.91 -1.40 8.79
CA SER A 258 20.86 -1.69 7.71
C SER A 258 20.36 -2.84 6.84
N ALA A 259 20.79 -2.83 5.57
CA ALA A 259 20.53 -3.94 4.66
C ALA A 259 21.33 -5.18 5.12
N ASP A 260 20.62 -6.28 5.28
CA ASP A 260 21.18 -7.57 5.71
C ASP A 260 20.47 -8.71 4.96
N GLY A 261 20.66 -9.93 5.36
CA GLY A 261 20.01 -11.10 4.82
C GLY A 261 20.24 -12.32 5.67
N ASP A 262 19.31 -13.25 5.59
CA ASP A 262 19.39 -14.48 6.32
C ASP A 262 18.88 -15.65 5.49
N ASN A 263 19.21 -16.86 5.95
CA ASN A 263 18.73 -18.10 5.37
C ASN A 263 17.18 -18.14 5.38
N ALA A 264 16.58 -18.51 4.30
CA ALA A 264 15.14 -18.52 4.10
C ALA A 264 14.36 -19.31 5.17
N SER A 265 14.99 -20.30 5.81
CA SER A 265 14.36 -21.13 6.85
C SER A 265 14.52 -20.58 8.28
N VAL A 266 15.28 -19.50 8.46
CA VAL A 266 15.32 -18.79 9.73
C VAL A 266 14.04 -17.97 9.88
N SER A 267 13.54 -17.84 11.10
CA SER A 267 12.38 -17.01 11.39
C SER A 267 12.81 -15.57 11.69
N CYS A 268 12.18 -14.63 11.00
CA CYS A 268 12.36 -13.19 11.18
C CYS A 268 11.00 -12.50 11.34
N GLY A 269 11.03 -11.28 11.85
CA GLY A 269 9.88 -10.40 11.89
C GLY A 269 9.29 -10.13 10.50
N VAL A 270 8.01 -9.87 10.45
CA VAL A 270 7.26 -9.59 9.23
C VAL A 270 6.52 -8.27 9.36
N SER A 271 6.93 -7.27 8.59
CA SER A 271 6.17 -6.05 8.34
C SER A 271 5.63 -6.13 6.92
N PHE A 272 4.32 -6.03 6.74
CA PHE A 272 3.72 -6.19 5.42
C PHE A 272 3.14 -4.90 4.88
N GLY A 273 3.17 -4.77 3.55
CA GLY A 273 2.48 -3.72 2.82
C GLY A 273 1.16 -4.20 2.24
N PHE A 274 0.26 -3.25 1.96
CA PHE A 274 -0.99 -3.43 1.24
C PHE A 274 -1.39 -2.13 0.55
N CYS A 275 -2.28 -2.21 -0.44
CA CYS A 275 -2.71 -1.06 -1.22
C CYS A 275 -4.25 -0.87 -1.19
N ILE A 276 -4.68 0.38 -1.25
CA ILE A 276 -6.09 0.78 -1.31
C ILE A 276 -6.33 1.74 -2.49
#